data_2652fa5297e09afcd48179ab7d7db161
#
_entry.id   2652fa5297e09afcd48179ab7d7db161
#
_cell.length_a   1.000
_cell.length_b   1.000
_cell.length_c   1.000
_cell.angle_alpha   90.00
_cell.angle_beta   90.00
_cell.angle_gamma   90.00
#
_symmetry.space_group_name_H-M   'P 1'
#
loop_
_entity.id
_entity.type
_entity.pdbx_description
1 polymer ?
#
loop_
_entity_poly.entity_id
_entity_poly.type
_entity_poly.pdbx_seq_one_letter_code
_entity_poly.pdbx_strand_id
1 'polypeptide(L)'
;MNLIGLTDTKLAALYRQVSNEVERRARIAANGHDAAALVHGNEMAKRALVVAAAGGHSLLLVGPANCGKSMLRAVALELGLGQTFEARPCPCGNYSNPCAGCSCTAPQIERHVQKFPVADITVEVVRPPEREMRSSGTTLAEMRKQIEAKTDHSALDLDDVTSGLLRTAVVELGVDPDVRRRIIAVARTIANLDRRERIEAPHLMEAINYRGFVR
;
A
#
# COMPACT_ATOMS: atom_id res chain seq x y z
N MET A 1 -15.57 -6.71 -9.66
CA MET A 1 -15.58 -7.47 -10.93
C MET A 1 -16.86 -8.30 -10.96
N ASN A 2 -17.77 -8.00 -11.89
CA ASN A 2 -19.07 -8.65 -11.95
C ASN A 2 -18.88 -10.03 -12.61
N LEU A 3 -19.07 -11.11 -11.87
CA LEU A 3 -18.92 -12.50 -12.36
C LEU A 3 -20.13 -12.99 -13.17
N ILE A 4 -21.16 -12.16 -13.28
CA ILE A 4 -22.39 -12.44 -14.02
C ILE A 4 -22.11 -12.27 -15.52
N GLY A 5 -22.02 -13.39 -16.26
CA GLY A 5 -21.78 -13.40 -17.71
C GLY A 5 -20.49 -14.05 -18.19
N LEU A 6 -19.71 -14.65 -17.29
CA LEU A 6 -18.59 -15.51 -17.69
C LEU A 6 -19.10 -16.88 -18.11
N THR A 7 -18.69 -17.33 -19.29
CA THR A 7 -18.92 -18.73 -19.70
C THR A 7 -18.18 -19.69 -18.77
N ASP A 8 -18.70 -20.89 -18.56
CA ASP A 8 -18.09 -21.91 -17.68
C ASP A 8 -16.61 -22.14 -17.99
N THR A 9 -16.22 -22.03 -19.25
CA THR A 9 -14.83 -22.17 -19.71
C THR A 9 -13.94 -21.02 -19.20
N LYS A 10 -14.45 -19.79 -19.19
CA LYS A 10 -13.73 -18.62 -18.68
C LYS A 10 -13.63 -18.64 -17.14
N LEU A 11 -14.70 -19.11 -16.49
CA LEU A 11 -14.71 -19.32 -15.05
C LEU A 11 -13.70 -20.38 -14.62
N ALA A 12 -13.65 -21.52 -15.34
CA ALA A 12 -12.68 -22.58 -15.10
C ALA A 12 -11.23 -22.12 -15.35
N ALA A 13 -10.99 -21.30 -16.37
CA ALA A 13 -9.67 -20.72 -16.62
C ALA A 13 -9.23 -19.76 -15.52
N LEU A 14 -10.14 -18.90 -15.05
CA LEU A 14 -9.90 -17.98 -13.93
C LEU A 14 -9.62 -18.77 -12.64
N TYR A 15 -10.41 -19.82 -12.38
CA TYR A 15 -10.22 -20.69 -11.21
C TYR A 15 -8.84 -21.38 -11.24
N ARG A 16 -8.40 -21.90 -12.39
CA ARG A 16 -7.05 -22.47 -12.56
C ARG A 16 -5.96 -21.43 -12.35
N GLN A 17 -6.11 -20.21 -12.88
CA GLN A 17 -5.16 -19.13 -12.66
C GLN A 17 -5.03 -18.77 -11.18
N VAL A 18 -6.15 -18.65 -10.49
CA VAL A 18 -6.17 -18.36 -9.04
C VAL A 18 -5.55 -19.53 -8.25
N SER A 19 -5.93 -20.77 -8.57
CA SER A 19 -5.37 -21.97 -7.91
C SER A 19 -3.86 -22.09 -8.13
N ASN A 20 -3.38 -21.94 -9.36
CA ASN A 20 -1.95 -21.97 -9.66
C ASN A 20 -1.16 -20.87 -8.92
N GLU A 21 -1.75 -19.70 -8.80
CA GLU A 21 -1.13 -18.58 -8.06
C GLU A 21 -1.12 -18.85 -6.55
N VAL A 22 -2.19 -19.42 -5.99
CA VAL A 22 -2.25 -19.86 -4.58
C VAL A 22 -1.22 -20.97 -4.32
N GLU A 23 -1.12 -21.96 -5.21
CA GLU A 23 -0.11 -23.03 -5.07
C GLU A 23 1.32 -22.51 -5.22
N ARG A 24 1.57 -21.57 -6.14
CA ARG A 24 2.87 -20.91 -6.28
C ARG A 24 3.26 -20.18 -5.00
N ARG A 25 2.31 -19.52 -4.36
CA ARG A 25 2.53 -18.80 -3.08
C ARG A 25 2.74 -19.76 -1.93
N ALA A 26 1.95 -20.84 -1.87
CA ALA A 26 2.14 -21.89 -0.88
C ALA A 26 3.54 -22.54 -0.98
N ARG A 27 4.06 -22.74 -2.20
CA ARG A 27 5.44 -23.22 -2.42
C ARG A 27 6.51 -22.22 -1.96
N ILE A 28 6.29 -20.90 -2.17
CA ILE A 28 7.19 -19.87 -1.68
C ILE A 28 7.18 -19.84 -0.15
N ALA A 29 6.02 -19.95 0.47
CA ALA A 29 5.87 -20.04 1.92
C ALA A 29 6.45 -21.34 2.50
N ALA A 30 6.28 -22.48 1.81
CA ALA A 30 6.80 -23.78 2.23
C ALA A 30 8.34 -23.91 2.15
N ASN A 31 9.01 -23.04 1.36
CA ASN A 31 10.47 -23.00 1.26
C ASN A 31 11.14 -22.31 2.47
N GLY A 32 10.41 -21.97 3.52
CA GLY A 32 10.95 -21.43 4.76
C GLY A 32 11.60 -20.03 4.65
N HIS A 33 11.48 -19.37 3.49
CA HIS A 33 11.94 -18.01 3.33
C HIS A 33 10.85 -17.02 3.72
N ASP A 34 11.17 -16.11 4.64
CA ASP A 34 10.32 -14.97 4.97
C ASP A 34 10.13 -14.09 3.72
N ALA A 35 8.90 -14.05 3.17
CA ALA A 35 8.60 -13.31 1.97
C ALA A 35 8.93 -11.82 2.10
N ALA A 36 8.81 -11.25 3.31
CA ALA A 36 9.15 -9.86 3.58
C ALA A 36 10.66 -9.64 3.60
N ALA A 37 11.45 -10.61 4.07
CA ALA A 37 12.90 -10.54 4.07
C ALA A 37 13.49 -10.57 2.64
N LEU A 38 12.78 -11.19 1.69
CA LEU A 38 13.16 -11.20 0.27
C LEU A 38 12.91 -9.85 -0.43
N VAL A 39 12.09 -8.97 0.15
CA VAL A 39 11.90 -7.61 -0.34
C VAL A 39 12.93 -6.70 0.32
N HIS A 40 14.06 -6.53 -0.34
CA HIS A 40 15.09 -5.61 0.13
C HIS A 40 14.66 -4.15 -0.05
N GLY A 41 14.98 -3.29 0.92
CA GLY A 41 14.55 -1.89 0.91
C GLY A 41 13.02 -1.74 0.98
N ASN A 42 12.51 -0.65 0.40
CA ASN A 42 11.08 -0.34 0.37
C ASN A 42 10.42 -0.32 1.77
N GLU A 43 11.14 0.14 2.80
CA GLU A 43 10.67 0.12 4.19
C GLU A 43 9.38 0.96 4.37
N MET A 44 9.20 2.03 3.59
CA MET A 44 7.95 2.79 3.55
C MET A 44 6.77 1.93 3.05
N ALA A 45 7.00 1.09 2.03
CA ALA A 45 5.97 0.18 1.54
C ALA A 45 5.68 -0.93 2.55
N LYS A 46 6.69 -1.43 3.27
CA LYS A 46 6.51 -2.39 4.36
C LYS A 46 5.74 -1.77 5.54
N ARG A 47 6.05 -0.53 5.91
CA ARG A 47 5.29 0.22 6.94
C ARG A 47 3.84 0.40 6.50
N ALA A 48 3.59 0.77 5.23
CA ALA A 48 2.24 0.88 4.67
C ALA A 48 1.47 -0.45 4.74
N LEU A 49 2.13 -1.60 4.52
CA LEU A 49 1.54 -2.93 4.70
C LEU A 49 1.11 -3.19 6.14
N VAL A 50 1.95 -2.83 7.11
CA VAL A 50 1.62 -2.96 8.55
C VAL A 50 0.42 -2.10 8.90
N VAL A 51 0.41 -0.82 8.47
CA VAL A 51 -0.71 0.10 8.72
C VAL A 51 -2.00 -0.43 8.06
N ALA A 52 -1.92 -0.85 6.80
CA ALA A 52 -3.07 -1.38 6.07
C ALA A 52 -3.64 -2.64 6.75
N ALA A 53 -2.79 -3.58 7.14
CA ALA A 53 -3.20 -4.82 7.80
C ALA A 53 -3.76 -4.56 9.20
N ALA A 54 -3.15 -3.65 9.98
CA ALA A 54 -3.60 -3.31 11.32
C ALA A 54 -4.99 -2.65 11.34
N GLY A 55 -5.32 -1.84 10.32
CA GLY A 55 -6.59 -1.11 10.22
C GLY A 55 -7.60 -1.69 9.25
N GLY A 56 -7.25 -2.74 8.49
CA GLY A 56 -8.11 -3.28 7.43
C GLY A 56 -8.26 -2.34 6.22
N HIS A 57 -7.28 -1.46 5.99
CA HIS A 57 -7.31 -0.47 4.90
C HIS A 57 -6.95 -1.09 3.56
N SER A 58 -7.56 -0.56 2.49
CA SER A 58 -7.18 -0.90 1.13
C SER A 58 -5.83 -0.27 0.75
N LEU A 59 -4.98 -1.02 0.01
CA LEU A 59 -3.62 -0.61 -0.35
C LEU A 59 -3.41 -0.64 -1.86
N LEU A 60 -2.83 0.44 -2.40
CA LEU A 60 -2.37 0.53 -3.78
C LEU A 60 -0.84 0.66 -3.82
N LEU A 61 -0.18 -0.32 -4.43
CA LEU A 61 1.25 -0.33 -4.70
C LEU A 61 1.50 0.23 -6.10
N VAL A 62 2.16 1.38 -6.21
CA VAL A 62 2.48 2.02 -7.49
C VAL A 62 3.98 1.96 -7.74
N GLY A 63 4.39 1.53 -8.92
CA GLY A 63 5.82 1.48 -9.25
C GLY A 63 6.11 0.85 -10.62
N PRO A 64 7.36 0.97 -11.11
CA PRO A 64 7.76 0.41 -12.39
C PRO A 64 7.70 -1.13 -12.39
N ALA A 65 7.91 -1.74 -13.54
CA ALA A 65 8.05 -3.19 -13.62
C ALA A 65 9.28 -3.67 -12.82
N ASN A 66 9.17 -4.87 -12.24
CA ASN A 66 10.27 -5.55 -11.51
C ASN A 66 10.84 -4.77 -10.30
N CYS A 67 10.05 -3.89 -9.66
CA CYS A 67 10.44 -3.21 -8.42
C CYS A 67 10.01 -3.92 -7.12
N GLY A 68 9.39 -5.11 -7.22
CA GLY A 68 9.01 -5.90 -6.04
C GLY A 68 7.53 -5.82 -5.62
N LYS A 69 6.64 -5.15 -6.36
CA LYS A 69 5.21 -5.03 -6.01
C LYS A 69 4.53 -6.38 -5.74
N SER A 70 4.73 -7.35 -6.63
CA SER A 70 4.09 -8.67 -6.49
C SER A 70 4.60 -9.44 -5.27
N MET A 71 5.86 -9.20 -4.85
CA MET A 71 6.40 -9.75 -3.61
C MET A 71 5.74 -9.08 -2.40
N LEU A 72 5.64 -7.74 -2.38
CA LEU A 72 4.93 -7.00 -1.34
C LEU A 72 3.44 -7.41 -1.25
N ARG A 73 2.81 -7.68 -2.40
CA ARG A 73 1.44 -8.20 -2.42
C ARG A 73 1.34 -9.60 -1.80
N ALA A 74 2.33 -10.45 -2.00
CA ALA A 74 2.38 -11.76 -1.33
C ALA A 74 2.47 -11.58 0.20
N VAL A 75 3.34 -10.68 0.68
CA VAL A 75 3.42 -10.31 2.10
C VAL A 75 2.08 -9.76 2.62
N ALA A 76 1.40 -8.90 1.85
CA ALA A 76 0.09 -8.37 2.20
C ALA A 76 -0.93 -9.49 2.47
N LEU A 77 -0.96 -10.50 1.60
CA LEU A 77 -1.85 -11.67 1.77
C LEU A 77 -1.50 -12.50 3.01
N GLU A 78 -0.21 -12.66 3.31
CA GLU A 78 0.24 -13.37 4.53
C GLU A 78 -0.10 -12.59 5.82
N LEU A 79 -0.23 -11.26 5.72
CA LEU A 79 -0.73 -10.40 6.80
C LEU A 79 -2.27 -10.35 6.86
N GLY A 80 -2.98 -11.08 6.00
CA GLY A 80 -4.44 -11.11 5.97
C GLY A 80 -5.09 -9.93 5.23
N LEU A 81 -4.33 -9.14 4.49
CA LEU A 81 -4.83 -7.97 3.76
C LEU A 81 -5.49 -8.39 2.45
N GLY A 82 -6.83 -8.30 2.36
CA GLY A 82 -7.59 -8.75 1.18
C GLY A 82 -7.59 -7.75 0.02
N GLN A 83 -7.52 -6.45 0.29
CA GLN A 83 -7.65 -5.39 -0.71
C GLN A 83 -6.30 -4.76 -1.03
N THR A 84 -5.50 -5.44 -1.85
CA THR A 84 -4.21 -4.93 -2.33
C THR A 84 -4.22 -4.87 -3.85
N PHE A 85 -3.95 -3.67 -4.38
CA PHE A 85 -3.91 -3.38 -5.81
C PHE A 85 -2.48 -3.07 -6.25
N GLU A 86 -2.18 -3.30 -7.51
CA GLU A 86 -0.90 -2.96 -8.13
C GLU A 86 -1.16 -2.08 -9.36
N ALA A 87 -0.38 -1.02 -9.51
CA ALA A 87 -0.42 -0.15 -10.68
C ALA A 87 0.98 0.19 -11.18
N ARG A 88 1.06 0.53 -12.48
CA ARG A 88 2.24 1.17 -13.06
C ARG A 88 2.08 2.69 -12.96
N PRO A 89 3.16 3.46 -12.76
CA PRO A 89 3.06 4.91 -12.54
C PRO A 89 2.65 5.68 -13.81
N CYS A 90 2.79 5.06 -14.99
CA CYS A 90 2.44 5.65 -16.30
C CYS A 90 2.16 4.56 -17.33
N PRO A 91 1.63 4.90 -18.54
CA PRO A 91 1.36 3.92 -19.60
C PRO A 91 2.57 3.09 -20.03
N CYS A 92 3.76 3.68 -20.15
CA CYS A 92 4.98 2.94 -20.50
C CYS A 92 5.56 2.17 -19.30
N GLY A 93 5.17 2.51 -18.07
CA GLY A 93 5.63 1.86 -16.83
C GLY A 93 7.00 2.32 -16.32
N ASN A 94 7.63 3.30 -16.97
CA ASN A 94 9.01 3.72 -16.68
C ASN A 94 9.12 5.04 -15.90
N TYR A 95 8.00 5.68 -15.56
CA TYR A 95 8.04 6.84 -14.67
C TYR A 95 8.65 6.43 -13.32
N SER A 96 9.58 7.20 -12.80
CA SER A 96 10.38 6.86 -11.60
C SER A 96 11.27 5.62 -11.74
N ASN A 97 11.51 5.11 -12.95
CA ASN A 97 12.44 4.01 -13.17
C ASN A 97 13.87 4.55 -13.40
N PRO A 98 14.83 4.30 -12.49
CA PRO A 98 16.19 4.82 -12.64
C PRO A 98 16.96 4.20 -13.81
N CYS A 99 16.49 3.05 -14.34
CA CYS A 99 17.17 2.30 -15.40
C CYS A 99 16.59 2.54 -16.80
N ALA A 100 15.43 3.23 -16.91
CA ALA A 100 14.77 3.44 -18.19
C ALA A 100 14.02 4.77 -18.19
N GLY A 101 14.25 5.59 -19.21
CA GLY A 101 13.54 6.87 -19.38
C GLY A 101 12.04 6.69 -19.63
N CYS A 102 11.24 7.56 -19.03
CA CYS A 102 9.82 7.65 -19.32
C CYS A 102 9.59 8.50 -20.59
N SER A 103 8.85 7.97 -21.55
CA SER A 103 8.46 8.67 -22.79
C SER A 103 7.05 9.27 -22.75
N CYS A 104 6.34 9.12 -21.62
CA CYS A 104 4.98 9.62 -21.48
C CYS A 104 4.94 11.12 -21.21
N THR A 105 3.99 11.81 -21.82
CA THR A 105 3.71 13.22 -21.52
C THR A 105 2.92 13.36 -20.22
N ALA A 106 3.00 14.51 -19.56
CA ALA A 106 2.25 14.76 -18.33
C ALA A 106 0.74 14.48 -18.45
N PRO A 107 0.02 14.90 -19.52
CA PRO A 107 -1.40 14.56 -19.69
C PRO A 107 -1.68 13.06 -19.87
N GLN A 108 -0.71 12.29 -20.41
CA GLN A 108 -0.85 10.84 -20.51
C GLN A 108 -0.72 10.17 -19.15
N ILE A 109 0.21 10.64 -18.33
CA ILE A 109 0.40 10.15 -16.95
C ILE A 109 -0.84 10.48 -16.14
N GLU A 110 -1.34 11.70 -16.16
CA GLU A 110 -2.53 12.12 -15.44
C GLU A 110 -3.76 11.27 -15.76
N ARG A 111 -4.08 11.11 -17.06
CA ARG A 111 -5.17 10.24 -17.50
C ARG A 111 -4.99 8.78 -17.12
N HIS A 112 -3.76 8.32 -16.96
CA HIS A 112 -3.46 6.97 -16.52
C HIS A 112 -3.71 6.82 -15.01
N VAL A 113 -3.26 7.78 -14.20
CA VAL A 113 -3.45 7.82 -12.75
C VAL A 113 -4.93 7.92 -12.37
N GLN A 114 -5.75 8.67 -13.15
CA GLN A 114 -7.19 8.76 -12.94
C GLN A 114 -7.93 7.42 -13.05
N LYS A 115 -7.32 6.40 -13.66
CA LYS A 115 -7.87 5.04 -13.77
C LYS A 115 -7.49 4.13 -12.61
N PHE A 116 -6.71 4.60 -11.66
CA PHE A 116 -6.30 3.80 -10.52
C PHE A 116 -7.50 3.45 -9.63
N PRO A 117 -7.50 2.27 -9.02
CA PRO A 117 -8.48 1.95 -8.00
C PRO A 117 -8.33 2.92 -6.83
N VAL A 118 -9.45 3.34 -6.27
CA VAL A 118 -9.44 4.16 -5.06
C VAL A 118 -9.03 3.29 -3.89
N ALA A 119 -7.92 3.65 -3.24
CA ALA A 119 -7.40 2.98 -2.06
C ALA A 119 -7.26 3.97 -0.90
N ASP A 120 -7.27 3.45 0.33
CA ASP A 120 -7.07 4.27 1.53
C ASP A 120 -5.60 4.68 1.67
N ILE A 121 -4.71 3.77 1.29
CA ILE A 121 -3.26 3.94 1.33
C ILE A 121 -2.71 3.73 -0.08
N THR A 122 -1.91 4.68 -0.56
CA THR A 122 -1.16 4.57 -1.81
C THR A 122 0.33 4.77 -1.51
N VAL A 123 1.17 3.83 -1.94
CA VAL A 123 2.60 3.90 -1.69
C VAL A 123 3.39 3.62 -2.96
N GLU A 124 4.45 4.39 -3.17
CA GLU A 124 5.38 4.16 -4.26
C GLU A 124 6.35 3.04 -3.89
N VAL A 125 6.51 2.10 -4.81
CA VAL A 125 7.47 1.00 -4.71
C VAL A 125 8.57 1.27 -5.73
N VAL A 126 9.78 1.53 -5.25
CA VAL A 126 10.93 1.81 -6.08
C VAL A 126 11.87 0.61 -6.15
N ARG A 127 12.69 0.55 -7.20
CA ARG A 127 13.79 -0.41 -7.23
C ARG A 127 14.85 0.04 -6.22
N PRO A 128 15.15 -0.76 -5.18
CA PRO A 128 16.14 -0.37 -4.18
C PRO A 128 17.52 -0.25 -4.81
N PRO A 129 18.37 0.69 -4.35
CA PRO A 129 19.75 0.78 -4.76
C PRO A 129 20.51 -0.47 -4.30
N GLU A 130 21.60 -0.82 -5.01
CA GLU A 130 22.36 -2.06 -4.77
C GLU A 130 22.83 -2.21 -3.31
N ARG A 131 23.17 -1.11 -2.66
CA ARG A 131 23.56 -1.08 -1.24
C ARG A 131 22.45 -1.59 -0.29
N GLU A 132 21.19 -1.31 -0.60
CA GLU A 132 20.04 -1.74 0.20
C GLU A 132 19.66 -3.19 -0.08
N MET A 133 20.04 -3.74 -1.23
CA MET A 133 19.83 -5.16 -1.57
C MET A 133 20.63 -6.12 -0.69
N ARG A 134 21.59 -5.62 0.07
CA ARG A 134 22.46 -6.42 0.97
C ARG A 134 22.01 -6.34 2.43
N SER A 135 21.06 -5.48 2.77
CA SER A 135 20.53 -5.34 4.14
C SER A 135 19.33 -6.24 4.35
N SER A 136 19.27 -6.86 5.53
CA SER A 136 18.04 -7.48 6.01
C SER A 136 17.05 -6.37 6.36
N GLY A 137 15.95 -6.28 5.63
CA GLY A 137 14.87 -5.35 5.95
C GLY A 137 13.91 -5.93 7.00
N THR A 138 12.85 -5.18 7.30
CA THR A 138 11.79 -5.61 8.23
C THR A 138 11.21 -6.96 7.79
N THR A 139 11.17 -7.92 8.72
CA THR A 139 10.69 -9.29 8.49
C THR A 139 9.18 -9.40 8.69
N LEU A 140 8.57 -10.46 8.14
CA LEU A 140 7.15 -10.75 8.34
C LEU A 140 6.80 -10.96 9.83
N ALA A 141 7.69 -11.59 10.58
CA ALA A 141 7.52 -11.81 12.02
C ALA A 141 7.48 -10.48 12.79
N GLU A 142 8.36 -9.55 12.45
CA GLU A 142 8.36 -8.20 13.04
C GLU A 142 7.10 -7.42 12.68
N MET A 143 6.62 -7.52 11.43
CA MET A 143 5.36 -6.90 11.01
C MET A 143 4.17 -7.45 11.81
N ARG A 144 4.06 -8.76 11.96
CA ARG A 144 3.00 -9.41 12.77
C ARG A 144 3.06 -8.95 14.21
N LYS A 145 4.25 -8.92 14.83
CA LYS A 145 4.45 -8.43 16.20
C LYS A 145 3.99 -6.97 16.36
N GLN A 146 4.26 -6.10 15.38
CA GLN A 146 3.77 -4.72 15.41
C GLN A 146 2.24 -4.65 15.36
N ILE A 147 1.61 -5.45 14.50
CA ILE A 147 0.15 -5.49 14.34
C ILE A 147 -0.51 -6.02 15.62
N GLU A 148 0.03 -7.08 16.21
CA GLU A 148 -0.48 -7.69 17.46
C GLU A 148 -0.32 -6.76 18.67
N ALA A 149 0.74 -5.96 18.69
CA ALA A 149 1.05 -5.05 19.78
C ALA A 149 0.28 -3.71 19.74
N LYS A 150 -0.54 -3.47 18.71
CA LYS A 150 -1.35 -2.25 18.59
C LYS A 150 -2.34 -2.11 19.73
N THR A 151 -2.67 -0.86 20.09
CA THR A 151 -3.84 -0.54 20.93
C THR A 151 -5.09 -0.47 20.05
N ASP A 152 -6.27 -0.48 20.66
CA ASP A 152 -7.54 -0.44 19.94
C ASP A 152 -8.39 0.77 20.41
N HIS A 153 -7.90 1.96 20.13
CA HIS A 153 -8.64 3.20 20.38
C HIS A 153 -9.46 3.54 19.14
N SER A 154 -10.74 3.83 19.33
CA SER A 154 -11.68 4.17 18.26
C SER A 154 -11.92 5.68 18.12
N ALA A 155 -11.53 6.49 19.10
CA ALA A 155 -11.75 7.93 19.08
C ALA A 155 -10.96 8.60 17.93
N LEU A 156 -11.67 9.37 17.11
CA LEU A 156 -11.12 10.10 15.97
C LEU A 156 -10.85 11.58 16.32
N ASP A 157 -10.78 11.90 17.59
CA ASP A 157 -10.60 13.27 18.08
C ASP A 157 -9.19 13.78 17.75
N LEU A 158 -9.16 14.97 17.20
CA LEU A 158 -7.95 15.69 16.88
C LEU A 158 -7.85 16.91 17.80
N ASP A 159 -6.66 17.19 18.28
CA ASP A 159 -6.39 18.47 18.95
C ASP A 159 -6.45 19.65 17.96
N ASP A 160 -6.41 20.87 18.48
CA ASP A 160 -6.52 22.09 17.67
C ASP A 160 -5.39 22.20 16.64
N VAL A 161 -4.16 21.77 16.99
CA VAL A 161 -3.00 21.83 16.12
C VAL A 161 -3.17 20.83 14.96
N THR A 162 -3.50 19.58 15.28
CA THR A 162 -3.71 18.52 14.29
C THR A 162 -4.92 18.80 13.40
N SER A 163 -5.99 19.39 13.98
CA SER A 163 -7.15 19.87 13.21
C SER A 163 -6.80 21.00 12.26
N GLY A 164 -5.91 21.91 12.67
CA GLY A 164 -5.37 23.00 11.85
C GLY A 164 -4.57 22.44 10.67
N LEU A 165 -3.65 21.52 10.91
CA LEU A 165 -2.86 20.85 9.87
C LEU A 165 -3.76 20.12 8.85
N LEU A 166 -4.76 19.41 9.33
CA LEU A 166 -5.71 18.72 8.44
C LEU A 166 -6.50 19.70 7.56
N ARG A 167 -6.94 20.82 8.12
CA ARG A 167 -7.64 21.88 7.35
C ARG A 167 -6.74 22.44 6.25
N THR A 168 -5.49 22.75 6.57
CA THR A 168 -4.51 23.24 5.59
C THR A 168 -4.30 22.20 4.48
N ALA A 169 -4.07 20.93 4.83
CA ALA A 169 -3.89 19.87 3.85
C ALA A 169 -5.13 19.67 2.97
N VAL A 170 -6.34 19.75 3.53
CA VAL A 170 -7.60 19.66 2.78
C VAL A 170 -7.73 20.79 1.76
N VAL A 171 -7.37 22.03 2.13
CA VAL A 171 -7.44 23.18 1.22
C VAL A 171 -6.39 23.09 0.13
N GLU A 172 -5.14 22.82 0.50
CA GLU A 172 -4.02 22.77 -0.45
C GLU A 172 -4.10 21.61 -1.44
N LEU A 173 -4.60 20.45 -1.00
CA LEU A 173 -4.74 19.25 -1.82
C LEU A 173 -6.11 19.10 -2.49
N GLY A 174 -7.05 20.03 -2.23
CA GLY A 174 -8.41 19.96 -2.77
C GLY A 174 -9.14 18.65 -2.40
N VAL A 175 -9.01 18.23 -1.14
CA VAL A 175 -9.43 16.89 -0.67
C VAL A 175 -10.92 16.85 -0.40
N ASP A 176 -11.63 15.89 -1.01
CA ASP A 176 -13.03 15.59 -0.73
C ASP A 176 -13.28 15.15 0.72
N PRO A 177 -14.51 15.36 1.27
CA PRO A 177 -14.87 14.92 2.63
C PRO A 177 -14.64 13.42 2.87
N ASP A 178 -14.83 12.56 1.86
CA ASP A 178 -14.60 11.13 1.97
C ASP A 178 -13.11 10.80 2.10
N VAL A 179 -12.27 11.49 1.34
CA VAL A 179 -10.81 11.36 1.44
C VAL A 179 -10.32 11.85 2.80
N ARG A 180 -10.87 12.95 3.32
CA ARG A 180 -10.59 13.44 4.67
C ARG A 180 -10.89 12.38 5.73
N ARG A 181 -12.06 11.72 5.66
CA ARG A 181 -12.42 10.64 6.59
C ARG A 181 -11.43 9.48 6.54
N ARG A 182 -11.00 9.08 5.34
CA ARG A 182 -9.99 8.02 5.16
C ARG A 182 -8.64 8.40 5.76
N ILE A 183 -8.18 9.63 5.57
CA ILE A 183 -6.94 10.13 6.18
C ILE A 183 -7.00 10.00 7.71
N ILE A 184 -8.10 10.43 8.33
CA ILE A 184 -8.27 10.36 9.79
C ILE A 184 -8.30 8.88 10.25
N ALA A 185 -8.99 8.00 9.53
CA ALA A 185 -9.05 6.57 9.87
C ALA A 185 -7.66 5.91 9.79
N VAL A 186 -6.87 6.23 8.76
CA VAL A 186 -5.49 5.77 8.63
C VAL A 186 -4.62 6.34 9.75
N ALA A 187 -4.73 7.65 10.06
CA ALA A 187 -4.00 8.29 11.15
C ALA A 187 -4.33 7.66 12.51
N ARG A 188 -5.59 7.26 12.76
CA ARG A 188 -5.99 6.53 13.97
C ARG A 188 -5.28 5.18 14.06
N THR A 189 -5.21 4.44 12.95
CA THR A 189 -4.50 3.17 12.92
C THR A 189 -3.01 3.33 13.22
N ILE A 190 -2.38 4.38 12.66
CA ILE A 190 -0.97 4.68 12.93
C ILE A 190 -0.77 5.00 14.41
N ALA A 191 -1.63 5.84 15.01
CA ALA A 191 -1.56 6.14 16.43
C ALA A 191 -1.75 4.89 17.31
N ASN A 192 -2.62 3.96 16.91
CA ASN A 192 -2.81 2.69 17.60
C ASN A 192 -1.55 1.80 17.53
N LEU A 193 -0.88 1.75 16.39
CA LEU A 193 0.39 1.04 16.23
C LEU A 193 1.49 1.67 17.09
N ASP A 194 1.49 2.98 17.23
CA ASP A 194 2.43 3.72 18.07
C ASP A 194 1.99 3.78 19.56
N ARG A 195 0.88 3.08 19.89
CA ARG A 195 0.29 2.97 21.24
C ARG A 195 -0.08 4.32 21.87
N ARG A 196 -0.59 5.23 21.01
CA ARG A 196 -1.03 6.55 21.42
C ARG A 196 -2.56 6.59 21.53
N GLU A 197 -3.05 7.16 22.62
CA GLU A 197 -4.48 7.35 22.85
C GLU A 197 -5.07 8.36 21.88
N ARG A 198 -4.34 9.42 21.57
CA ARG A 198 -4.77 10.50 20.67
C ARG A 198 -4.05 10.46 19.33
N ILE A 199 -4.71 10.98 18.30
CA ILE A 199 -4.08 11.23 17.01
C ILE A 199 -3.27 12.50 17.12
N GLU A 200 -1.95 12.40 16.99
CA GLU A 200 -1.01 13.51 17.01
C GLU A 200 -0.59 13.89 15.59
N ALA A 201 0.02 15.07 15.42
CA ALA A 201 0.47 15.58 14.12
C ALA A 201 1.34 14.60 13.30
N PRO A 202 2.32 13.84 13.87
CA PRO A 202 3.09 12.88 13.12
C PRO A 202 2.23 11.76 12.47
N HIS A 203 1.21 11.26 13.18
CA HIS A 203 0.31 10.22 12.65
C HIS A 203 -0.50 10.73 11.47
N LEU A 204 -0.98 11.99 11.57
CA LEU A 204 -1.70 12.64 10.48
C LEU A 204 -0.80 12.88 9.27
N MET A 205 0.44 13.35 9.48
CA MET A 205 1.40 13.59 8.41
C MET A 205 1.77 12.30 7.67
N GLU A 206 1.97 11.18 8.38
CA GLU A 206 2.19 9.86 7.75
C GLU A 206 0.98 9.46 6.92
N ALA A 207 -0.24 9.62 7.44
CA ALA A 207 -1.48 9.29 6.72
C ALA A 207 -1.68 10.16 5.46
N ILE A 208 -1.32 11.45 5.50
CA ILE A 208 -1.37 12.35 4.34
C ILE A 208 -0.33 11.92 3.29
N ASN A 209 0.88 11.54 3.70
CA ASN A 209 1.93 11.08 2.79
C ASN A 209 1.52 9.84 2.01
N TYR A 210 0.67 8.97 2.56
CA TYR A 210 0.09 7.83 1.85
C TYR A 210 -0.90 8.22 0.75
N ARG A 211 -1.16 9.52 0.54
CA ARG A 211 -2.00 10.03 -0.55
C ARG A 211 -1.19 10.68 -1.68
N GLY A 212 0.12 10.75 -1.57
CA GLY A 212 0.99 11.57 -2.43
C GLY A 212 1.01 11.21 -3.92
N PHE A 213 0.48 10.07 -4.35
CA PHE A 213 0.45 9.66 -5.77
C PHE A 213 -0.90 9.95 -6.46
N VAL A 214 -1.95 10.27 -5.71
CA VAL A 214 -3.29 10.54 -6.23
C VAL A 214 -3.63 11.99 -5.92
N ARG A 215 -3.40 12.86 -6.89
CA ARG A 215 -3.92 14.23 -6.91
C ARG A 215 -5.22 14.27 -7.69
#